data_3afb5b11bae9c1d6708f31feca902157
#
_entry.id   3afb5b11bae9c1d6708f31feca902157
#
_cell.length_a   1.000
_cell.length_b   1.000
_cell.length_c   1.000
_cell.angle_alpha   90.00
_cell.angle_beta   90.00
_cell.angle_gamma   90.00
#
_symmetry.space_group_name_H-M   'P 1'
#
loop_
_entity.id
_entity.type
_entity.pdbx_description
1 polymer ?
#
loop_
_entity_poly.entity_id
_entity_poly.type
_entity_poly.pdbx_seq_one_letter_code
_entity_poly.pdbx_strand_id
1 'polypeptide(L)'
;PAPLRQLPVSTAGSGGSTIRMVPLAEVLYLQAADKYVRVVTPGGEHLLRTPLKDLLPRLSADEFWQIHRSTLVRADAIDTVRRDEAGKLHLTLRGCPDQLAVSRLYAHLFKAL
;
A
#
# COMPACT_ATOMS: atom_id res chain seq x y z
N PRO A 1 6.66 -13.58 13.91
CA PRO A 1 6.52 -12.21 14.43
C PRO A 1 5.05 -11.83 14.57
N ALA A 2 4.77 -10.98 15.54
CA ALA A 2 3.42 -10.52 15.80
C ALA A 2 2.92 -9.67 14.62
N PRO A 3 1.63 -9.78 14.26
CA PRO A 3 1.07 -8.94 13.21
C PRO A 3 1.09 -7.46 13.62
N LEU A 4 1.34 -6.59 12.66
CA LEU A 4 1.33 -5.15 12.88
C LEU A 4 -0.10 -4.66 13.02
N ARG A 5 -0.31 -3.72 13.91
CA ARG A 5 -1.58 -3.00 14.04
C ARG A 5 -1.41 -1.52 13.75
N GLN A 6 -0.21 -1.00 13.96
CA GLN A 6 0.13 0.39 13.70
C GLN A 6 1.50 0.46 13.06
N LEU A 7 1.71 1.47 12.25
CA LEU A 7 2.99 1.74 11.63
C LEU A 7 3.59 3.00 12.24
N PRO A 8 4.74 2.89 12.92
CA PRO A 8 5.44 4.08 13.40
C PRO A 8 6.17 4.73 12.23
N VAL A 9 5.75 5.94 11.86
CA VAL A 9 6.35 6.67 10.76
C VAL A 9 6.97 7.95 11.27
N SER A 10 8.13 8.30 10.74
CA SER A 10 8.79 9.55 11.07
C SER A 10 8.11 10.69 10.33
N THR A 11 7.84 11.77 11.05
CA THR A 11 7.42 13.01 10.42
C THR A 11 8.56 14.00 10.53
N ALA A 12 8.96 14.57 9.40
CA ALA A 12 9.97 15.62 9.39
C ALA A 12 9.30 16.94 9.72
N GLY A 13 9.81 17.60 10.74
CA GLY A 13 9.33 18.91 11.13
C GLY A 13 10.46 19.78 11.62
N SER A 14 10.27 21.08 11.60
CA SER A 14 11.23 22.02 12.17
C SER A 14 11.21 21.88 13.69
N GLY A 15 12.36 21.59 14.28
CA GLY A 15 12.47 21.57 15.74
C GLY A 15 12.40 20.21 16.38
N GLY A 16 12.69 19.13 15.66
CA GLY A 16 12.78 17.80 16.24
C GLY A 16 12.15 16.73 15.38
N SER A 17 12.10 15.53 15.90
CA SER A 17 11.50 14.41 15.20
C SER A 17 10.27 13.93 15.98
N THR A 18 9.22 13.63 15.25
CA THR A 18 8.00 13.06 15.81
C THR A 18 7.74 11.73 15.12
N ILE A 19 7.35 10.74 15.91
CA ILE A 19 6.90 9.48 15.36
C ILE A 19 5.37 9.49 15.45
N ARG A 20 4.74 9.37 14.28
CA ARG A 20 3.30 9.24 14.20
C ARG A 20 2.95 7.76 14.13
N MET A 21 2.02 7.34 14.96
CA MET A 21 1.51 5.97 14.92
C MET A 21 0.31 5.93 13.98
N VAL A 22 0.51 5.35 12.80
CA VAL A 22 -0.54 5.27 11.78
C VAL A 22 -1.24 3.93 11.94
N PRO A 23 -2.56 3.92 12.26
CA PRO A 23 -3.30 2.67 12.34
C PRO A 23 -3.27 1.94 11.00
N LEU A 24 -2.93 0.67 11.04
CA LEU A 24 -2.87 -0.13 9.82
C LEU A 24 -4.21 -0.16 9.10
N ALA A 25 -5.31 -0.09 9.85
CA ALA A 25 -6.65 -0.06 9.30
C ALA A 25 -6.91 1.14 8.38
N GLU A 26 -6.15 2.23 8.53
CA GLU A 26 -6.29 3.42 7.69
C GLU A 26 -5.40 3.39 6.45
N VAL A 27 -4.49 2.43 6.37
CA VAL A 27 -3.55 2.36 5.25
C VAL A 27 -4.25 1.80 4.03
N LEU A 28 -4.25 2.56 2.94
CA LEU A 28 -4.83 2.16 1.66
C LEU A 28 -3.83 1.35 0.84
N TYR A 29 -2.59 1.82 0.76
CA TYR A 29 -1.55 1.05 0.09
C TYR A 29 -0.17 1.45 0.57
N LEU A 30 0.79 0.58 0.30
CA LEU A 30 2.21 0.75 0.60
C LEU A 30 2.96 0.59 -0.70
N GLN A 31 3.87 1.51 -0.98
CA GLN A 31 4.63 1.46 -2.22
C GLN A 31 6.10 1.75 -1.95
N ALA A 32 6.95 0.82 -2.35
CA ALA A 32 8.39 1.00 -2.20
C ALA A 32 8.90 2.10 -3.13
N ALA A 33 9.65 3.02 -2.58
CA ALA A 33 10.38 4.03 -3.30
C ALA A 33 11.88 3.80 -3.09
N ASP A 34 12.72 4.71 -3.57
CA ASP A 34 14.16 4.48 -3.59
C ASP A 34 14.76 4.17 -2.21
N LYS A 35 14.43 4.96 -1.20
CA LYS A 35 15.01 4.81 0.15
C LYS A 35 13.98 4.61 1.24
N TYR A 36 12.71 4.54 0.88
CA TYR A 36 11.63 4.45 1.86
C TYR A 36 10.42 3.79 1.24
N VAL A 37 9.44 3.51 2.09
CA VAL A 37 8.13 3.01 1.67
C VAL A 37 7.12 4.13 1.89
N ARG A 38 6.35 4.45 0.87
CA ARG A 38 5.23 5.39 0.97
C ARG A 38 4.06 4.67 1.62
N VAL A 39 3.51 5.28 2.65
CA VAL A 39 2.32 4.79 3.35
C VAL A 39 1.20 5.77 3.04
N VAL A 40 0.20 5.33 2.29
CA VAL A 40 -0.87 6.20 1.82
C VAL A 40 -2.15 5.91 2.57
N THR A 41 -2.73 6.95 3.17
CA THR A 41 -3.99 6.88 3.91
C THR A 41 -4.94 7.92 3.32
N PRO A 42 -6.25 7.89 3.65
CA PRO A 42 -7.16 8.94 3.21
C PRO A 42 -6.75 10.34 3.67
N GLY A 43 -6.05 10.43 4.80
CA GLY A 43 -5.60 11.71 5.35
C GLY A 43 -4.29 12.22 4.80
N GLY A 44 -3.57 11.42 4.04
CA GLY A 44 -2.29 11.84 3.47
C GLY A 44 -1.29 10.74 3.32
N GLU A 45 -0.07 11.14 3.05
CA GLU A 45 1.04 10.23 2.78
C GLU A 45 2.08 10.34 3.88
N HIS A 46 2.63 9.20 4.26
CA HIS A 46 3.71 9.12 5.25
C HIS A 46 4.85 8.31 4.67
N LEU A 47 6.03 8.46 5.24
CA LEU A 47 7.23 7.74 4.80
C LEU A 47 7.71 6.80 5.89
N LEU A 48 8.02 5.57 5.49
CA LEU A 48 8.50 4.52 6.37
C LEU A 48 9.83 4.02 5.84
N ARG A 49 10.82 3.88 6.71
CA ARG A 49 12.15 3.44 6.27
C ARG A 49 12.32 1.93 6.19
N THR A 50 11.47 1.18 6.85
CA THR A 50 11.52 -0.28 6.81
C THR A 50 11.23 -0.78 5.40
N PRO A 51 12.07 -1.64 4.83
CA PRO A 51 11.83 -2.17 3.49
C PRO A 51 10.52 -2.95 3.41
N LEU A 52 9.88 -2.91 2.24
CA LEU A 52 8.61 -3.58 2.02
C LEU A 52 8.71 -5.09 2.30
N LYS A 53 9.82 -5.71 1.93
CA LYS A 53 10.03 -7.14 2.16
C LYS A 53 10.02 -7.52 3.64
N ASP A 54 10.39 -6.59 4.51
CA ASP A 54 10.39 -6.84 5.96
C ASP A 54 9.02 -6.63 6.57
N LEU A 55 8.15 -5.89 5.88
CA LEU A 55 6.77 -5.68 6.32
C LEU A 55 5.86 -6.83 5.92
N LEU A 56 6.12 -7.44 4.76
CA LEU A 56 5.27 -8.50 4.22
C LEU A 56 4.92 -9.60 5.22
N PRO A 57 5.89 -10.19 5.95
CA PRO A 57 5.55 -11.27 6.89
C PRO A 57 4.76 -10.81 8.11
N ARG A 58 4.66 -9.50 8.31
CA ARG A 58 3.93 -8.93 9.46
C ARG A 58 2.56 -8.39 9.08
N LEU A 59 2.17 -8.52 7.82
CA LEU A 59 0.87 -8.09 7.31
C LEU A 59 0.03 -9.31 6.96
N SER A 60 -1.29 -9.21 7.17
CA SER A 60 -2.19 -10.29 6.80
C SER A 60 -2.37 -10.32 5.28
N ALA A 61 -2.15 -11.48 4.67
CA ALA A 61 -2.34 -11.67 3.24
C ALA A 61 -3.81 -11.53 2.83
N ASP A 62 -4.74 -11.67 3.77
CA ASP A 62 -6.16 -11.46 3.50
C ASP A 62 -6.50 -9.98 3.43
N GLU A 63 -5.77 -9.14 4.15
CA GLU A 63 -6.03 -7.70 4.21
C GLU A 63 -5.26 -6.93 3.15
N PHE A 64 -4.02 -7.33 2.88
CA PHE A 64 -3.14 -6.65 1.92
C PHE A 64 -2.74 -7.60 0.82
N TRP A 65 -2.98 -7.19 -0.41
CA TRP A 65 -2.60 -7.96 -1.59
C TRP A 65 -1.42 -7.31 -2.28
N GLN A 66 -0.45 -8.13 -2.63
CA GLN A 66 0.64 -7.64 -3.47
C GLN A 66 0.15 -7.62 -4.91
N ILE A 67 0.28 -6.45 -5.55
CA ILE A 67 -0.17 -6.25 -6.94
C ILE A 67 0.99 -5.91 -7.87
N HIS A 68 2.14 -5.63 -7.29
CA HIS A 68 3.37 -5.31 -7.99
C HIS A 68 4.51 -5.61 -7.03
N ARG A 69 5.72 -5.85 -7.54
CA ARG A 69 6.87 -6.09 -6.66
C ARG A 69 7.10 -4.97 -5.66
N SER A 70 6.64 -3.76 -6.00
CA SER A 70 6.83 -2.57 -5.16
C SER A 70 5.57 -2.11 -4.45
N THR A 71 4.44 -2.81 -4.59
CA THR A 71 3.16 -2.28 -4.12
C THR A 71 2.31 -3.33 -3.43
N LEU A 72 1.86 -2.99 -2.23
CA LEU A 72 0.84 -3.73 -1.48
C LEU A 72 -0.37 -2.84 -1.33
N VAL A 73 -1.56 -3.37 -1.57
CA VAL A 73 -2.80 -2.62 -1.49
C VAL A 73 -3.77 -3.30 -0.52
N ARG A 74 -4.50 -2.50 0.25
CA ARG A 74 -5.58 -3.03 1.09
C ARG A 74 -6.68 -3.54 0.17
N ALA A 75 -6.99 -4.81 0.25
CA ALA A 75 -7.95 -5.45 -0.65
C ALA A 75 -9.32 -4.76 -0.59
N ASP A 76 -9.78 -4.41 0.61
CA ASP A 76 -11.08 -3.77 0.79
C ASP A 76 -11.15 -2.35 0.24
N ALA A 77 -10.01 -1.73 -0.02
CA ALA A 77 -9.96 -0.38 -0.57
C ALA A 77 -10.02 -0.36 -2.10
N ILE A 78 -9.87 -1.51 -2.73
CA ILE A 78 -9.94 -1.59 -4.19
C ILE A 78 -11.39 -1.35 -4.62
N ASP A 79 -11.59 -0.36 -5.49
CA ASP A 79 -12.92 -0.02 -6.00
C ASP A 79 -13.18 -0.67 -7.35
N THR A 80 -12.32 -0.39 -8.32
CA THR A 80 -12.46 -0.96 -9.67
C THR A 80 -11.12 -1.48 -10.18
N VAL A 81 -11.22 -2.40 -11.12
CA VAL A 81 -10.06 -2.91 -11.86
C VAL A 81 -10.36 -2.72 -13.33
N ARG A 82 -9.56 -1.94 -14.02
CA ARG A 82 -9.75 -1.62 -15.44
C ARG A 82 -8.60 -2.18 -16.26
N ARG A 83 -8.94 -2.83 -17.35
CA ARG A 83 -7.96 -3.29 -18.35
C ARG A 83 -7.87 -2.25 -19.44
N ASP A 84 -6.67 -1.74 -19.71
CA ASP A 84 -6.48 -0.78 -20.82
C ASP A 84 -6.34 -1.50 -22.17
N GLU A 85 -6.16 -0.73 -23.23
CA GLU A 85 -6.05 -1.27 -24.58
C GLU A 85 -4.83 -2.17 -24.76
N ALA A 86 -3.78 -1.94 -23.99
CA ALA A 86 -2.57 -2.76 -24.02
C ALA A 86 -2.69 -4.02 -23.16
N GLY A 87 -3.81 -4.19 -22.46
CA GLY A 87 -4.04 -5.34 -21.60
C GLY A 87 -3.53 -5.16 -20.18
N LYS A 88 -3.05 -3.98 -19.82
CA LYS A 88 -2.59 -3.70 -18.46
C LYS A 88 -3.76 -3.40 -17.54
N LEU A 89 -3.65 -3.87 -16.31
CA LEU A 89 -4.67 -3.64 -15.29
C LEU A 89 -4.31 -2.44 -14.44
N HIS A 90 -5.33 -1.65 -14.13
CA HIS A 90 -5.22 -0.47 -13.30
C HIS A 90 -6.29 -0.52 -12.23
N LEU A 91 -5.89 -0.26 -10.98
CA LEU A 91 -6.83 -0.23 -9.86
C LEU A 91 -7.20 1.21 -9.54
N THR A 92 -8.48 1.41 -9.21
CA THR A 92 -8.91 2.61 -8.51
C THR A 92 -9.24 2.25 -7.08
N LEU A 93 -9.12 3.21 -6.18
CA LEU A 93 -9.25 2.97 -4.75
C LEU A 93 -10.38 3.82 -4.17
N ARG A 94 -11.01 3.27 -3.12
CA ARG A 94 -11.87 4.06 -2.26
C ARG A 94 -10.99 4.82 -1.29
N GLY A 95 -11.25 6.10 -1.13
CA GLY A 95 -10.54 6.93 -0.16
C GLY A 95 -9.37 7.73 -0.69
N CYS A 96 -8.96 7.52 -1.94
CA CYS A 96 -7.97 8.38 -2.58
C CYS A 96 -8.11 8.32 -4.11
N PRO A 97 -7.63 9.37 -4.82
CA PRO A 97 -7.76 9.44 -6.27
C PRO A 97 -6.68 8.68 -7.04
N ASP A 98 -5.73 8.08 -6.35
CA ASP A 98 -4.60 7.42 -6.99
C ASP A 98 -5.04 6.19 -7.76
N GLN A 99 -4.34 5.92 -8.87
CA GLN A 99 -4.49 4.67 -9.60
C GLN A 99 -3.23 3.86 -9.46
N LEU A 100 -3.38 2.55 -9.31
CA LEU A 100 -2.24 1.65 -9.13
C LEU A 100 -2.18 0.66 -10.30
N ALA A 101 -0.97 0.43 -10.78
CA ALA A 101 -0.73 -0.55 -11.84
C ALA A 101 -0.54 -1.95 -11.23
N VAL A 102 -1.10 -2.95 -11.89
CA VAL A 102 -0.95 -4.36 -11.50
C VAL A 102 0.01 -5.04 -12.46
N SER A 103 1.03 -5.71 -11.95
CA SER A 103 1.93 -6.44 -12.81
C SER A 103 1.28 -7.75 -13.28
N ARG A 104 1.78 -8.29 -14.37
CA ARG A 104 1.23 -9.54 -14.95
C ARG A 104 1.24 -10.70 -13.97
N LEU A 105 2.24 -10.73 -13.09
CA LEU A 105 2.39 -11.81 -12.12
C LEU A 105 1.19 -11.88 -11.17
N TYR A 106 0.56 -10.74 -10.92
CA TYR A 106 -0.55 -10.66 -9.95
C TYR A 106 -1.92 -10.48 -10.60
N ALA A 107 -1.98 -10.48 -11.92
CA ALA A 107 -3.24 -10.28 -12.64
C ALA A 107 -4.30 -11.34 -12.32
N HIS A 108 -3.86 -12.54 -11.94
CA HIS A 108 -4.76 -13.64 -11.60
C HIS A 108 -5.66 -13.36 -10.39
N LEU A 109 -5.32 -12.37 -9.58
CA LEU A 109 -6.14 -11.99 -8.42
C LEU A 109 -7.43 -11.28 -8.83
N PHE A 110 -7.50 -10.79 -10.07
CA PHE A 110 -8.58 -9.91 -10.51
C PHE A 110 -9.39 -10.50 -11.65
N LYS A 111 -9.90 -11.70 -11.45
CA LYS A 111 -10.80 -12.33 -12.41
C LYS A 111 -12.24 -12.14 -11.96
N ALA A 112 -13.11 -11.73 -12.89
CA ALA A 112 -14.54 -11.62 -12.59
C ALA A 112 -15.13 -13.00 -12.31
N LEU A 113 -15.99 -13.05 -11.33
CA LEU A 113 -16.66 -14.29 -10.95
C LEU A 113 -17.88 -14.55 -11.82
#